data_17be452d41fb890a9be774c967bd192f
#
_entry.id   17be452d41fb890a9be774c967bd192f
#
_cell.length_a   1.000
_cell.length_b   1.000
_cell.length_c   1.000
_cell.angle_alpha   90.00
_cell.angle_beta   90.00
_cell.angle_gamma   90.00
#
_symmetry.space_group_name_H-M   'P 1'
#
loop_
_entity.id
_entity.type
_entity.pdbx_description
1 polymer ?
#
loop_
_entity_poly.entity_id
_entity_poly.type
_entity_poly.pdbx_seq_one_letter_code
_entity_poly.pdbx_strand_id
1 'polypeptide(L)'
;KAGDIVLEFDGIKIDTMRKLPKVVANTKVGKSVELKIWRNKKSISKRLILGRLESSKEFKDKKAIIPKKLKEFEIDVLKITVRDLNSKDIDKRKLDKDTKGSVILEISKRSPLTGLLNVNDIIIEIQKKPIVNSNNLNKILKEITRQEGQTLLLTIINNNNRRRYLGLKLE
;
A
#
# COMPACT_ATOMS: atom_id res chain seq x y z
N LYS A 1 -12.66 26.44 -1.80
CA LYS A 1 -12.21 26.24 -0.41
C LYS A 1 -13.27 25.45 0.34
N ALA A 2 -12.88 24.73 1.40
CA ALA A 2 -13.86 24.08 2.24
C ALA A 2 -14.87 25.10 2.79
N GLY A 3 -16.18 24.74 2.79
CA GLY A 3 -17.28 25.63 3.18
C GLY A 3 -17.88 26.47 2.05
N ASP A 4 -17.36 26.40 0.82
CA ASP A 4 -18.00 27.04 -0.33
C ASP A 4 -19.21 26.25 -0.82
N ILE A 5 -20.30 26.94 -1.16
CA ILE A 5 -21.47 26.35 -1.82
C ILE A 5 -21.45 26.77 -3.29
N VAL A 6 -21.45 25.82 -4.20
CA VAL A 6 -21.53 26.08 -5.64
C VAL A 6 -22.98 26.36 -6.00
N LEU A 7 -23.24 27.57 -6.54
CA LEU A 7 -24.56 27.99 -6.95
C LEU A 7 -24.76 27.75 -8.45
N GLU A 8 -23.72 27.98 -9.26
CA GLU A 8 -23.79 27.92 -10.72
C GLU A 8 -22.45 27.47 -11.29
N PHE A 9 -22.47 26.68 -12.35
CA PHE A 9 -21.31 26.20 -13.07
C PHE A 9 -21.55 26.40 -14.57
N ASP A 10 -20.73 27.27 -15.21
CA ASP A 10 -20.80 27.57 -16.66
C ASP A 10 -22.23 27.91 -17.12
N GLY A 11 -22.96 28.77 -16.37
CA GLY A 11 -24.34 29.14 -16.66
C GLY A 11 -25.41 28.15 -16.21
N ILE A 12 -25.01 26.98 -15.71
CA ILE A 12 -25.95 25.94 -15.24
C ILE A 12 -26.14 26.04 -13.74
N LYS A 13 -27.35 26.31 -13.29
CA LYS A 13 -27.71 26.36 -11.86
C LYS A 13 -27.55 25.00 -11.19
N ILE A 14 -26.84 24.99 -10.06
CA ILE A 14 -26.58 23.79 -9.24
C ILE A 14 -27.51 23.82 -8.02
N ASP A 15 -28.58 23.08 -8.11
CA ASP A 15 -29.63 22.99 -7.09
C ASP A 15 -29.45 21.77 -6.17
N THR A 16 -28.66 20.78 -6.59
CA THR A 16 -28.39 19.57 -5.80
C THR A 16 -26.91 19.17 -5.90
N MET A 17 -26.40 18.54 -4.83
CA MET A 17 -25.01 18.05 -4.79
C MET A 17 -24.67 17.05 -5.90
N ARG A 18 -25.68 16.30 -6.40
CA ARG A 18 -25.50 15.28 -7.47
C ARG A 18 -25.41 15.89 -8.86
N LYS A 19 -25.84 17.15 -9.04
CA LYS A 19 -25.88 17.82 -10.34
C LYS A 19 -24.51 18.30 -10.77
N LEU A 20 -23.73 18.85 -9.83
CA LEU A 20 -22.38 19.37 -10.12
C LEU A 20 -21.45 18.34 -10.77
N PRO A 21 -21.27 17.11 -10.21
CA PRO A 21 -20.42 16.10 -10.86
C PRO A 21 -20.85 15.74 -12.27
N LYS A 22 -22.15 15.68 -12.55
CA LYS A 22 -22.67 15.37 -13.89
C LYS A 22 -22.36 16.48 -14.90
N VAL A 23 -22.55 17.75 -14.50
CA VAL A 23 -22.25 18.90 -15.35
C VAL A 23 -20.76 19.00 -15.64
N VAL A 24 -19.92 18.81 -14.60
CA VAL A 24 -18.46 18.80 -14.73
C VAL A 24 -17.99 17.69 -15.66
N ALA A 25 -18.53 16.46 -15.52
CA ALA A 25 -18.16 15.32 -16.37
C ALA A 25 -18.51 15.52 -17.85
N ASN A 26 -19.57 16.28 -18.14
CA ASN A 26 -20.00 16.59 -19.52
C ASN A 26 -19.27 17.82 -20.12
N THR A 27 -18.41 18.47 -19.35
CA THR A 27 -17.68 19.66 -19.83
C THR A 27 -16.28 19.27 -20.29
N LYS A 28 -15.86 19.75 -21.46
CA LYS A 28 -14.55 19.43 -22.04
C LYS A 28 -13.41 19.90 -21.13
N VAL A 29 -12.43 19.04 -20.92
CA VAL A 29 -11.17 19.39 -20.25
C VAL A 29 -10.47 20.50 -21.00
N GLY A 30 -9.90 21.47 -20.27
CA GLY A 30 -9.26 22.67 -20.85
C GLY A 30 -10.23 23.82 -21.10
N LYS A 31 -11.55 23.62 -20.98
CA LYS A 31 -12.52 24.72 -21.12
C LYS A 31 -12.40 25.68 -19.93
N SER A 32 -12.41 26.99 -20.24
CA SER A 32 -12.58 28.03 -19.23
C SER A 32 -14.05 28.15 -18.87
N VAL A 33 -14.37 27.92 -17.61
CA VAL A 33 -15.75 27.92 -17.07
C VAL A 33 -15.90 28.96 -15.98
N GLU A 34 -17.09 29.55 -15.89
CA GLU A 34 -17.43 30.46 -14.80
C GLU A 34 -18.11 29.68 -13.67
N LEU A 35 -17.60 29.86 -12.46
CA LEU A 35 -18.11 29.24 -11.25
C LEU A 35 -18.64 30.32 -10.32
N LYS A 36 -19.94 30.27 -10.01
CA LYS A 36 -20.56 31.14 -9.00
C LYS A 36 -20.69 30.38 -7.69
N ILE A 37 -20.07 30.92 -6.65
CA ILE A 37 -20.01 30.30 -5.33
C ILE A 37 -20.56 31.23 -4.26
N TRP A 38 -21.14 30.63 -3.22
CA TRP A 38 -21.53 31.33 -1.99
C TRP A 38 -20.46 31.11 -0.94
N ARG A 39 -19.85 32.20 -0.50
CA ARG A 39 -18.80 32.21 0.53
C ARG A 39 -18.96 33.45 1.42
N ASN A 40 -18.87 33.28 2.74
CA ASN A 40 -18.96 34.37 3.71
C ASN A 40 -20.21 35.25 3.49
N LYS A 41 -21.38 34.62 3.29
CA LYS A 41 -22.66 35.27 3.03
C LYS A 41 -22.69 36.17 1.77
N LYS A 42 -21.74 35.98 0.84
CA LYS A 42 -21.66 36.71 -0.43
C LYS A 42 -21.55 35.76 -1.60
N SER A 43 -22.16 36.15 -2.73
CA SER A 43 -21.97 35.45 -4.01
C SER A 43 -20.71 35.97 -4.68
N ILE A 44 -19.84 35.05 -5.11
CA ILE A 44 -18.56 35.37 -5.75
C ILE A 44 -18.48 34.56 -7.06
N SER A 45 -18.24 35.26 -8.19
CA SER A 45 -17.92 34.61 -9.45
C SER A 45 -16.42 34.41 -9.61
N LYS A 46 -16.02 33.21 -10.04
CA LYS A 46 -14.64 32.87 -10.36
C LYS A 46 -14.57 32.15 -11.69
N ARG A 47 -13.60 32.54 -12.51
CA ARG A 47 -13.27 31.85 -13.75
C ARG A 47 -12.16 30.85 -13.49
N LEU A 48 -12.33 29.61 -13.95
CA LEU A 48 -11.31 28.57 -13.82
C LEU A 48 -11.25 27.71 -15.10
N ILE A 49 -10.09 27.13 -15.35
CA ILE A 49 -9.90 26.18 -16.45
C ILE A 49 -10.12 24.76 -15.90
N LEU A 50 -10.98 24.01 -16.55
CA LEU A 50 -11.30 22.64 -16.14
C LEU A 50 -10.12 21.71 -16.43
N GLY A 51 -9.47 21.21 -15.38
CA GLY A 51 -8.39 20.23 -15.49
C GLY A 51 -8.88 18.79 -15.49
N ARG A 52 -8.03 17.84 -15.85
CA ARG A 52 -8.29 16.42 -15.62
C ARG A 52 -8.16 16.10 -14.13
N LEU A 53 -9.11 15.37 -13.60
CA LEU A 53 -9.09 14.94 -12.20
C LEU A 53 -7.83 14.10 -11.89
N GLU A 54 -7.41 13.27 -12.84
CA GLU A 54 -6.23 12.41 -12.71
C GLU A 54 -4.89 13.19 -12.61
N SER A 55 -4.86 14.44 -13.08
CA SER A 55 -3.67 15.29 -13.00
C SER A 55 -3.64 16.20 -11.77
N SER A 56 -4.71 16.26 -10.99
CA SER A 56 -4.74 17.06 -9.75
C SER A 56 -3.82 16.46 -8.67
N LYS A 57 -3.17 17.34 -7.87
CA LYS A 57 -2.33 16.90 -6.74
C LYS A 57 -3.14 16.05 -5.77
N GLU A 58 -4.36 16.45 -5.44
CA GLU A 58 -5.25 15.70 -4.55
C GLU A 58 -5.63 14.31 -5.08
N PHE A 59 -5.71 14.14 -6.41
CA PHE A 59 -5.96 12.83 -7.01
C PHE A 59 -4.70 11.99 -7.07
N LYS A 60 -3.52 12.59 -7.23
CA LYS A 60 -2.24 11.90 -7.11
C LYS A 60 -2.02 11.38 -5.68
N ASP A 61 -2.38 12.18 -4.69
CA ASP A 61 -2.32 11.79 -3.27
C ASP A 61 -3.37 10.73 -2.93
N LYS A 62 -4.58 10.78 -3.52
CA LYS A 62 -5.62 9.74 -3.38
C LYS A 62 -5.33 8.48 -4.21
N LYS A 63 -4.60 8.59 -5.34
CA LYS A 63 -4.15 7.43 -6.10
C LYS A 63 -3.08 6.62 -5.34
N ALA A 64 -2.43 7.24 -4.35
CA ALA A 64 -1.61 6.53 -3.36
C ALA A 64 -2.44 5.68 -2.37
N ILE A 65 -3.79 5.82 -2.36
CA ILE A 65 -4.74 5.04 -1.54
C ILE A 65 -5.47 3.95 -2.34
N ILE A 66 -5.30 3.86 -3.68
CA ILE A 66 -5.54 2.60 -4.38
C ILE A 66 -4.54 1.63 -3.74
N PRO A 67 -4.97 0.50 -3.13
CA PRO A 67 -4.00 -0.42 -2.56
C PRO A 67 -3.02 -0.75 -3.69
N LYS A 68 -1.81 -0.21 -3.57
CA LYS A 68 -0.69 -0.57 -4.42
C LYS A 68 -0.69 -2.08 -4.31
N LYS A 69 -1.07 -2.80 -5.39
CA LYS A 69 -1.05 -4.26 -5.40
C LYS A 69 0.26 -4.62 -4.73
N LEU A 70 0.18 -5.09 -3.49
CA LEU A 70 1.36 -5.26 -2.65
C LEU A 70 2.28 -6.12 -3.48
N LYS A 71 3.49 -5.63 -3.80
CA LYS A 71 4.42 -6.37 -4.63
C LYS A 71 4.66 -7.69 -3.94
N GLU A 72 4.29 -8.74 -4.60
CA GLU A 72 4.58 -10.10 -4.20
C GLU A 72 5.99 -10.44 -4.69
N PHE A 73 6.77 -11.07 -3.85
CA PHE A 73 8.13 -11.51 -4.14
C PHE A 73 8.18 -13.01 -3.95
N GLU A 74 8.54 -13.69 -5.00
CA GLU A 74 8.87 -15.11 -4.93
C GLU A 74 10.31 -15.26 -4.43
N ILE A 75 10.49 -16.09 -3.42
CA ILE A 75 11.77 -16.42 -2.81
C ILE A 75 12.12 -17.86 -3.20
N ASP A 76 12.79 -18.02 -4.32
CA ASP A 76 13.10 -19.32 -4.93
C ASP A 76 13.81 -20.29 -3.99
N VAL A 77 14.75 -19.80 -3.19
CA VAL A 77 15.55 -20.59 -2.25
C VAL A 77 14.67 -21.26 -1.19
N LEU A 78 13.68 -20.54 -0.71
CA LEU A 78 12.74 -21.04 0.31
C LEU A 78 11.43 -21.53 -0.29
N LYS A 79 11.22 -21.35 -1.60
CA LYS A 79 9.97 -21.67 -2.33
C LYS A 79 8.75 -21.13 -1.63
N ILE A 80 8.79 -19.84 -1.28
CA ILE A 80 7.70 -19.11 -0.65
C ILE A 80 7.42 -17.81 -1.40
N THR A 81 6.18 -17.36 -1.35
CA THR A 81 5.79 -16.02 -1.80
C THR A 81 5.58 -15.13 -0.60
N VAL A 82 6.18 -13.95 -0.63
CA VAL A 82 6.12 -12.97 0.47
C VAL A 82 5.72 -11.60 -0.05
N ARG A 83 5.26 -10.73 0.85
CA ARG A 83 5.07 -9.31 0.61
C ARG A 83 5.62 -8.48 1.77
N ASP A 84 5.80 -7.20 1.53
CA ASP A 84 6.20 -6.29 2.60
C ASP A 84 5.12 -6.20 3.70
N LEU A 85 5.57 -6.15 4.96
CA LEU A 85 4.71 -5.81 6.08
C LEU A 85 4.25 -4.35 5.92
N ASN A 86 2.97 -4.09 6.13
CA ASN A 86 2.40 -2.75 5.99
C ASN A 86 1.71 -2.28 7.28
N SER A 87 1.35 -0.98 7.33
CA SER A 87 0.71 -0.38 8.50
C SER A 87 -0.61 -1.05 8.90
N LYS A 88 -1.40 -1.54 7.94
CA LYS A 88 -2.66 -2.26 8.24
C LYS A 88 -2.42 -3.59 8.95
N ASP A 89 -1.33 -4.29 8.59
CA ASP A 89 -0.94 -5.53 9.28
C ASP A 89 -0.51 -5.23 10.72
N ILE A 90 0.27 -4.16 10.90
CA ILE A 90 0.75 -3.69 12.21
C ILE A 90 -0.44 -3.34 13.11
N ASP A 91 -1.37 -2.52 12.60
CA ASP A 91 -2.56 -2.10 13.33
C ASP A 91 -3.48 -3.30 13.67
N LYS A 92 -3.77 -4.15 12.67
CA LYS A 92 -4.63 -5.34 12.83
C LYS A 92 -4.08 -6.32 13.85
N ARG A 93 -2.76 -6.51 13.86
CA ARG A 93 -2.07 -7.47 14.74
C ARG A 93 -1.55 -6.82 16.02
N LYS A 94 -1.74 -5.51 16.20
CA LYS A 94 -1.26 -4.74 17.36
C LYS A 94 0.25 -4.92 17.61
N LEU A 95 1.02 -4.91 16.53
CA LEU A 95 2.48 -4.97 16.58
C LEU A 95 3.07 -3.58 16.89
N ASP A 96 4.33 -3.56 17.31
CA ASP A 96 5.04 -2.29 17.45
C ASP A 96 5.12 -1.56 16.11
N LYS A 97 4.91 -0.24 16.13
CA LYS A 97 4.86 0.60 14.93
C LYS A 97 6.15 0.54 14.10
N ASP A 98 7.27 0.27 14.74
CA ASP A 98 8.57 0.16 14.11
C ASP A 98 8.87 -1.24 13.58
N THR A 99 7.95 -2.20 13.74
CA THR A 99 8.11 -3.58 13.23
C THR A 99 8.25 -3.55 11.72
N LYS A 100 9.30 -4.16 11.23
CA LYS A 100 9.58 -4.36 9.80
C LYS A 100 9.72 -5.84 9.51
N GLY A 101 9.52 -6.20 8.24
CA GLY A 101 9.63 -7.61 7.85
C GLY A 101 8.85 -7.93 6.59
N SER A 102 8.74 -9.22 6.31
CA SER A 102 8.02 -9.77 5.17
C SER A 102 6.99 -10.77 5.62
N VAL A 103 5.76 -10.61 5.14
CA VAL A 103 4.61 -11.49 5.42
C VAL A 103 4.60 -12.63 4.42
N ILE A 104 4.47 -13.85 4.88
CA ILE A 104 4.34 -15.04 4.03
C ILE A 104 2.92 -15.10 3.47
N LEU A 105 2.80 -15.13 2.15
CA LEU A 105 1.54 -15.27 1.42
C LEU A 105 1.26 -16.71 1.04
N GLU A 106 2.31 -17.42 0.62
CA GLU A 106 2.21 -18.80 0.14
C GLU A 106 3.48 -19.58 0.50
N ILE A 107 3.32 -20.85 0.80
CA ILE A 107 4.40 -21.83 1.04
C ILE A 107 4.19 -22.98 0.06
N SER A 108 5.11 -23.17 -0.88
CA SER A 108 5.07 -24.28 -1.80
C SER A 108 5.16 -25.62 -1.04
N LYS A 109 4.48 -26.64 -1.53
CA LYS A 109 4.60 -28.00 -0.98
C LYS A 109 6.05 -28.56 -0.99
N ARG A 110 6.90 -28.02 -1.86
CA ARG A 110 8.33 -28.35 -1.97
C ARG A 110 9.23 -27.42 -1.16
N SER A 111 8.65 -26.53 -0.35
CA SER A 111 9.41 -25.62 0.50
C SER A 111 10.05 -26.38 1.67
N PRO A 112 11.30 -26.10 2.00
CA PRO A 112 11.93 -26.64 3.22
C PRO A 112 11.27 -26.09 4.49
N LEU A 113 10.39 -25.11 4.37
CA LEU A 113 9.62 -24.49 5.47
C LEU A 113 8.23 -25.11 5.65
N THR A 114 7.87 -26.11 4.81
CA THR A 114 6.57 -26.77 4.91
C THR A 114 6.41 -27.45 6.26
N GLY A 115 5.32 -27.16 6.97
CA GLY A 115 5.06 -27.67 8.33
C GLY A 115 5.81 -26.93 9.45
N LEU A 116 6.77 -26.07 9.13
CA LEU A 116 7.52 -25.27 10.10
C LEU A 116 6.94 -23.84 10.22
N LEU A 117 6.49 -23.26 9.12
CA LEU A 117 5.88 -21.95 9.04
C LEU A 117 4.47 -22.02 8.44
N ASN A 118 3.70 -20.99 8.68
CA ASN A 118 2.35 -20.84 8.16
C ASN A 118 2.20 -19.58 7.33
N VAL A 119 1.19 -19.57 6.47
CA VAL A 119 0.75 -18.35 5.79
C VAL A 119 0.38 -17.29 6.84
N ASN A 120 0.71 -16.03 6.56
CA ASN A 120 0.63 -14.88 7.46
C ASN A 120 1.67 -14.83 8.60
N ASP A 121 2.59 -15.77 8.73
CA ASP A 121 3.77 -15.58 9.57
C ASP A 121 4.63 -14.43 8.98
N ILE A 122 5.31 -13.68 9.82
CA ILE A 122 6.15 -12.54 9.43
C ILE A 122 7.61 -12.89 9.70
N ILE A 123 8.44 -12.84 8.67
CA ILE A 123 9.90 -12.99 8.80
C ILE A 123 10.46 -11.60 9.15
N ILE A 124 11.08 -11.49 10.32
CA ILE A 124 11.61 -10.21 10.84
C ILE A 124 13.13 -10.16 10.85
N GLU A 125 13.81 -11.32 10.96
CA GLU A 125 15.27 -11.40 10.97
C GLU A 125 15.75 -12.67 10.26
N ILE A 126 16.94 -12.57 9.65
CA ILE A 126 17.72 -13.72 9.15
C ILE A 126 19.14 -13.59 9.65
N GLN A 127 19.70 -14.65 10.24
CA GLN A 127 21.06 -14.66 10.83
C GLN A 127 21.27 -13.47 11.77
N LYS A 128 20.24 -13.15 12.58
CA LYS A 128 20.21 -11.97 13.48
C LYS A 128 20.29 -10.60 12.77
N LYS A 129 20.19 -10.59 11.41
CA LYS A 129 20.10 -9.35 10.63
C LYS A 129 18.63 -8.98 10.42
N PRO A 130 18.20 -7.76 10.75
CA PRO A 130 16.80 -7.37 10.62
C PRO A 130 16.38 -7.27 9.15
N ILE A 131 15.18 -7.73 8.86
CA ILE A 131 14.55 -7.64 7.54
C ILE A 131 13.71 -6.38 7.46
N VAL A 132 14.05 -5.50 6.54
CA VAL A 132 13.34 -4.23 6.33
C VAL A 132 12.13 -4.40 5.39
N ASN A 133 12.28 -5.25 4.35
CA ASN A 133 11.27 -5.53 3.33
C ASN A 133 11.62 -6.82 2.56
N SER A 134 10.72 -7.26 1.69
CA SER A 134 10.86 -8.51 0.93
C SER A 134 12.05 -8.50 -0.05
N ASN A 135 12.41 -7.34 -0.61
CA ASN A 135 13.59 -7.23 -1.46
C ASN A 135 14.89 -7.42 -0.64
N ASN A 136 14.94 -6.84 0.56
CA ASN A 136 16.06 -7.02 1.49
C ASN A 136 16.17 -8.49 1.94
N LEU A 137 15.05 -9.15 2.24
CA LEU A 137 14.96 -10.59 2.52
C LEU A 137 15.62 -11.41 1.40
N ASN A 138 15.24 -11.17 0.14
CA ASN A 138 15.76 -11.90 -1.01
C ASN A 138 17.28 -11.68 -1.20
N LYS A 139 17.76 -10.45 -1.00
CA LYS A 139 19.20 -10.14 -1.09
C LYS A 139 20.01 -10.91 -0.04
N ILE A 140 19.59 -10.85 1.23
CA ILE A 140 20.29 -11.53 2.33
C ILE A 140 20.30 -13.05 2.11
N LEU A 141 19.18 -13.63 1.66
CA LEU A 141 19.12 -15.06 1.34
C LEU A 141 20.09 -15.44 0.25
N LYS A 142 20.15 -14.68 -0.86
CA LYS A 142 21.10 -14.94 -1.96
C LYS A 142 22.56 -14.84 -1.54
N GLU A 143 22.86 -14.02 -0.56
CA GLU A 143 24.22 -13.91 0.01
C GLU A 143 24.57 -15.15 0.83
N ILE A 144 23.64 -15.63 1.67
CA ILE A 144 23.83 -16.78 2.54
C ILE A 144 23.93 -18.08 1.72
N THR A 145 23.07 -18.24 0.73
CA THR A 145 23.04 -19.48 -0.09
C THR A 145 24.21 -19.66 -1.04
N ARG A 146 25.06 -18.64 -1.19
CA ARG A 146 26.35 -18.80 -1.90
C ARG A 146 27.35 -19.66 -1.15
N GLN A 147 27.13 -19.90 0.14
CA GLN A 147 27.98 -20.73 0.98
C GLN A 147 27.22 -22.02 1.29
N GLU A 148 27.64 -23.13 0.69
CA GLU A 148 27.01 -24.44 0.88
C GLU A 148 27.06 -24.90 2.34
N GLY A 149 26.02 -25.60 2.78
CA GLY A 149 25.97 -26.27 4.09
C GLY A 149 25.67 -25.37 5.30
N GLN A 150 25.28 -24.10 5.07
CA GLN A 150 24.94 -23.23 6.20
C GLN A 150 23.53 -23.47 6.75
N THR A 151 23.42 -23.43 8.08
CA THR A 151 22.13 -23.41 8.75
C THR A 151 21.56 -21.99 8.70
N LEU A 152 20.38 -21.84 8.12
CA LEU A 152 19.64 -20.58 8.09
C LEU A 152 18.89 -20.40 9.41
N LEU A 153 19.19 -19.34 10.15
CA LEU A 153 18.46 -18.96 11.35
C LEU A 153 17.43 -17.89 11.00
N LEU A 154 16.16 -18.20 11.16
CA LEU A 154 15.05 -17.26 10.96
C LEU A 154 14.46 -16.86 12.29
N THR A 155 14.14 -15.56 12.44
CA THR A 155 13.27 -15.06 13.50
C THR A 155 11.96 -14.64 12.87
N ILE A 156 10.85 -15.19 13.37
CA ILE A 156 9.51 -14.91 12.85
C ILE A 156 8.58 -14.42 13.95
N ILE A 157 7.52 -13.73 13.55
CA ILE A 157 6.33 -13.47 14.37
C ILE A 157 5.21 -14.33 13.78
N ASN A 158 4.73 -15.32 14.55
CA ASN A 158 3.67 -16.21 14.11
C ASN A 158 2.29 -15.53 14.15
N ASN A 159 1.24 -16.22 13.67
CA ASN A 159 -0.14 -15.73 13.65
C ASN A 159 -0.71 -15.35 15.03
N ASN A 160 -0.11 -15.85 16.12
CA ASN A 160 -0.47 -15.53 17.50
C ASN A 160 0.41 -14.39 18.09
N ASN A 161 1.12 -13.65 17.25
CA ASN A 161 2.04 -12.56 17.61
C ASN A 161 3.19 -12.99 18.54
N ARG A 162 3.56 -14.26 18.55
CA ARG A 162 4.68 -14.78 19.32
C ARG A 162 5.93 -14.86 18.45
N ARG A 163 7.06 -14.38 18.97
CA ARG A 163 8.36 -14.58 18.32
C ARG A 163 8.77 -16.04 18.42
N ARG A 164 9.26 -16.57 17.31
CA ARG A 164 9.82 -17.93 17.22
C ARG A 164 11.14 -17.89 16.46
N TYR A 165 12.05 -18.73 16.85
CA TYR A 165 13.34 -18.92 16.19
C TYR A 165 13.33 -20.27 15.48
N LEU A 166 13.77 -20.30 14.26
CA LEU A 166 13.78 -21.48 13.42
C LEU A 166 15.16 -21.66 12.79
N GLY A 167 15.79 -22.79 13.01
CA GLY A 167 17.01 -23.21 12.32
C GLY A 167 16.66 -24.13 11.15
N LEU A 168 17.08 -23.80 9.95
CA LEU A 168 16.86 -24.58 8.75
C LEU A 168 18.20 -24.92 8.10
N LYS A 169 18.50 -26.18 7.85
CA LYS A 169 19.63 -26.60 7.03
C LYS A 169 19.21 -26.53 5.58
N LEU A 170 19.93 -25.75 4.80
CA LEU A 170 19.73 -25.68 3.33
C LEU A 170 20.55 -26.82 2.70
N GLU A 171 19.85 -27.69 1.98
CA GLU A 171 20.47 -28.74 1.16
C GLU A 171 20.86 -28.19 -0.21
#